data_0e8d87f3b5703903179ee388d4b1f73d
#
_entry.id   0e8d87f3b5703903179ee388d4b1f73d
#
_cell.length_a   1.000
_cell.length_b   1.000
_cell.length_c   1.000
_cell.angle_alpha   90.00
_cell.angle_beta   90.00
_cell.angle_gamma   90.00
#
_symmetry.space_group_name_H-M   'P 1'
#
loop_
_entity.id
_entity.type
_entity.pdbx_description
1 polymer ?
#
loop_
_entity_poly.entity_id
_entity_poly.type
_entity_poly.pdbx_seq_one_letter_code
_entity_poly.pdbx_strand_id
1 'polypeptide(L)'
;MCGFVFASKQKINKEMFKKSYDNIFHRGPDNQTIKEEDGIWGFHRLSIMDLSAKGNQPFERDGKKLICNGEIYNFLELRELLKDEFKFKSESDCEVLIPLYEKFGFEIMLKMLDAEFALVLFDGETGEIMAGRDPIGIRPMFYGYDKETGGIAFSSEAKGLIEFCDEVFPFPPG
;
A
#
# COMPACT_ATOMS: atom_id res chain seq x y z
N MET A 1 -7.26 -10.75 -5.98
CA MET A 1 -6.33 -9.57 -5.92
C MET A 1 -6.48 -8.92 -4.57
N CYS A 2 -5.39 -8.50 -3.95
CA CYS A 2 -5.43 -7.81 -2.66
C CYS A 2 -6.22 -6.48 -2.73
N GLY A 3 -6.56 -5.95 -1.58
CA GLY A 3 -7.21 -4.66 -1.44
C GLY A 3 -6.71 -3.90 -0.23
N PHE A 4 -6.65 -2.58 -0.31
CA PHE A 4 -6.26 -1.74 0.80
C PHE A 4 -7.14 -0.50 0.96
N VAL A 5 -7.18 0.02 2.18
CA VAL A 5 -7.65 1.36 2.54
C VAL A 5 -6.59 1.98 3.44
N PHE A 6 -6.17 3.18 3.10
CA PHE A 6 -5.25 3.99 3.91
C PHE A 6 -5.86 5.35 4.19
N ALA A 7 -5.67 5.87 5.40
CA ALA A 7 -6.00 7.23 5.77
C ALA A 7 -4.87 7.87 6.56
N SER A 8 -4.45 9.08 6.17
CA SER A 8 -3.27 9.76 6.72
C SER A 8 -3.43 10.32 8.13
N LYS A 9 -4.66 10.43 8.64
CA LYS A 9 -4.96 10.97 9.97
C LYS A 9 -5.54 9.89 10.89
N GLN A 10 -4.97 9.78 12.09
CA GLN A 10 -5.46 8.86 13.12
C GLN A 10 -6.80 9.29 13.75
N LYS A 11 -7.17 10.56 13.62
CA LYS A 11 -8.42 11.11 14.16
C LYS A 11 -9.64 10.90 13.28
N ILE A 12 -9.50 10.13 12.23
CA ILE A 12 -10.63 9.73 11.39
C ILE A 12 -11.64 8.92 12.22
N ASN A 13 -12.91 9.00 11.85
CA ASN A 13 -13.94 8.18 12.48
C ASN A 13 -13.68 6.68 12.20
N LYS A 14 -13.24 5.95 13.22
CA LYS A 14 -12.82 4.55 13.10
C LYS A 14 -13.94 3.61 12.67
N GLU A 15 -15.18 3.91 13.03
CA GLU A 15 -16.34 3.12 12.62
C GLU A 15 -16.58 3.27 11.11
N MET A 16 -16.49 4.50 10.61
CA MET A 16 -16.59 4.78 9.18
C MET A 16 -15.43 4.17 8.39
N PHE A 17 -14.20 4.27 8.90
CA PHE A 17 -13.05 3.59 8.29
C PHE A 17 -13.26 2.08 8.24
N LYS A 18 -13.70 1.47 9.34
CA LYS A 18 -13.95 0.02 9.41
C LYS A 18 -15.01 -0.41 8.40
N LYS A 19 -16.09 0.33 8.26
CA LYS A 19 -17.14 0.08 7.27
C LYS A 19 -16.60 0.16 5.84
N SER A 20 -15.83 1.20 5.54
CA SER A 20 -15.12 1.36 4.26
C SER A 20 -14.18 0.20 3.96
N TYR A 21 -13.40 -0.21 4.95
CA TYR A 21 -12.51 -1.35 4.86
C TYR A 21 -13.27 -2.65 4.56
N ASP A 22 -14.37 -2.91 5.29
CA ASP A 22 -15.18 -4.10 5.09
C ASP A 22 -15.86 -4.15 3.70
N ASN A 23 -16.17 -2.99 3.10
CA ASN A 23 -16.74 -2.91 1.76
C ASN A 23 -15.84 -3.52 0.67
N ILE A 24 -14.54 -3.63 0.90
CA ILE A 24 -13.59 -4.21 -0.07
C ILE A 24 -13.04 -5.58 0.35
N PHE A 25 -13.65 -6.25 1.34
CA PHE A 25 -13.24 -7.56 1.85
C PHE A 25 -13.08 -8.63 0.77
N HIS A 26 -13.95 -8.64 -0.24
CA HIS A 26 -13.93 -9.61 -1.35
C HIS A 26 -12.62 -9.62 -2.14
N ARG A 27 -11.78 -8.58 -2.03
CA ARG A 27 -10.50 -8.51 -2.72
C ARG A 27 -9.43 -9.43 -2.13
N GLY A 28 -9.49 -9.70 -0.84
CA GLY A 28 -8.47 -10.51 -0.18
C GLY A 28 -9.01 -11.19 1.08
N PRO A 29 -9.66 -12.36 0.95
CA PRO A 29 -10.30 -13.02 2.07
C PRO A 29 -9.33 -13.78 2.99
N ASP A 30 -8.07 -14.01 2.58
CA ASP A 30 -7.17 -14.93 3.28
C ASP A 30 -6.58 -14.34 4.57
N ASN A 31 -6.33 -13.03 4.59
CA ASN A 31 -5.88 -12.33 5.78
C ASN A 31 -6.39 -10.88 5.80
N GLN A 32 -6.66 -10.38 6.99
CA GLN A 32 -7.17 -9.04 7.24
C GLN A 32 -6.30 -8.35 8.29
N THR A 33 -5.82 -7.15 7.97
CA THR A 33 -4.98 -6.36 8.86
C THR A 33 -5.52 -4.94 8.96
N ILE A 34 -5.62 -4.39 10.17
CA ILE A 34 -5.78 -2.96 10.42
C ILE A 34 -4.70 -2.56 11.41
N LYS A 35 -3.90 -1.53 11.07
CA LYS A 35 -2.90 -0.93 11.96
C LYS A 35 -3.16 0.57 12.08
N GLU A 36 -3.04 1.09 13.30
CA GLU A 36 -3.31 2.48 13.66
C GLU A 36 -2.03 3.13 14.19
N GLU A 37 -1.10 3.40 13.31
CA GLU A 37 0.18 4.07 13.61
C GLU A 37 0.61 4.84 12.38
N ASP A 38 0.89 6.14 12.54
CA ASP A 38 1.22 7.05 11.43
C ASP A 38 0.15 7.07 10.31
N GLY A 39 -1.12 7.08 10.74
CA GLY A 39 -2.29 6.87 9.89
C GLY A 39 -3.07 5.62 10.26
N ILE A 40 -4.04 5.25 9.45
CA ILE A 40 -4.76 3.99 9.57
C ILE A 40 -4.54 3.17 8.29
N TRP A 41 -4.04 1.96 8.45
CA TRP A 41 -3.65 1.05 7.37
C TRP A 41 -4.54 -0.18 7.38
N GLY A 42 -5.39 -0.33 6.39
CA GLY A 42 -6.22 -1.51 6.21
C GLY A 42 -5.76 -2.33 4.99
N PHE A 43 -5.54 -3.62 5.16
CA PHE A 43 -5.12 -4.50 4.09
C PHE A 43 -5.91 -5.82 4.09
N HIS A 44 -6.50 -6.14 2.95
CA HIS A 44 -7.12 -7.44 2.66
C HIS A 44 -6.20 -8.23 1.72
N ARG A 45 -5.69 -9.35 2.20
CA ARG A 45 -4.74 -10.17 1.47
C ARG A 45 -5.41 -11.32 0.73
N LEU A 46 -5.09 -11.46 -0.55
CA LEU A 46 -5.18 -12.71 -1.30
C LEU A 46 -3.76 -13.26 -1.43
N SER A 47 -3.48 -14.38 -0.78
CA SER A 47 -2.13 -14.96 -0.69
C SER A 47 -1.80 -15.70 -1.99
N ILE A 48 -0.87 -15.15 -2.79
CA ILE A 48 -0.42 -15.72 -4.07
C ILE A 48 1.05 -16.13 -3.99
N MET A 49 1.94 -15.17 -3.65
CA MET A 49 3.37 -15.42 -3.61
C MET A 49 3.82 -16.08 -2.29
N ASP A 50 3.80 -15.39 -1.19
CA ASP A 50 4.15 -15.94 0.11
C ASP A 50 2.88 -16.40 0.85
N LEU A 51 2.72 -17.69 1.12
CA LEU A 51 1.55 -18.22 1.83
C LEU A 51 1.67 -18.06 3.35
N SER A 52 2.82 -17.64 3.86
CA SER A 52 3.04 -17.42 5.29
C SER A 52 2.53 -16.04 5.75
N ALA A 53 2.43 -15.88 7.07
CA ALA A 53 2.10 -14.59 7.67
C ALA A 53 3.17 -13.49 7.43
N LYS A 54 4.38 -13.85 6.98
CA LYS A 54 5.45 -12.90 6.70
C LYS A 54 5.15 -12.02 5.47
N GLY A 55 4.32 -12.49 4.55
CA GLY A 55 3.83 -11.70 3.41
C GLY A 55 2.64 -10.80 3.74
N ASN A 56 2.19 -10.71 5.01
CA ASN A 56 1.12 -9.80 5.40
C ASN A 56 1.60 -8.35 5.39
N GLN A 57 0.68 -7.45 5.01
CA GLN A 57 0.96 -6.03 4.91
C GLN A 57 0.15 -5.23 5.96
N PRO A 58 0.58 -4.00 6.33
CA PRO A 58 1.70 -3.24 5.75
C PRO A 58 3.06 -3.87 6.04
N PHE A 59 3.98 -3.78 5.08
CA PHE A 59 5.39 -4.01 5.34
C PHE A 59 5.96 -2.84 6.13
N GLU A 60 6.86 -3.15 7.09
CA GLU A 60 7.45 -2.16 7.98
C GLU A 60 8.96 -2.37 8.07
N ARG A 61 9.71 -1.28 7.92
CA ARG A 61 11.15 -1.26 8.05
C ARG A 61 11.65 0.14 8.41
N ASP A 62 12.45 0.25 9.45
CA ASP A 62 13.18 1.47 9.85
C ASP A 62 12.29 2.74 9.81
N GLY A 63 11.09 2.66 10.43
CA GLY A 63 10.11 3.73 10.48
C GLY A 63 9.31 3.95 9.18
N LYS A 64 9.58 3.19 8.13
CA LYS A 64 8.83 3.24 6.87
C LYS A 64 7.73 2.18 6.85
N LYS A 65 6.59 2.52 6.25
CA LYS A 65 5.44 1.61 6.08
C LYS A 65 4.96 1.62 4.65
N LEU A 66 4.59 0.45 4.14
CA LEU A 66 4.14 0.29 2.75
C LEU A 66 2.99 -0.71 2.66
N ILE A 67 1.97 -0.33 1.90
CA ILE A 67 0.96 -1.25 1.36
C ILE A 67 1.03 -1.24 -0.17
N CYS A 68 0.93 -2.41 -0.76
CA CYS A 68 0.95 -2.59 -2.21
C CYS A 68 -0.05 -3.67 -2.64
N ASN A 69 -0.96 -3.31 -3.51
CA ASN A 69 -1.73 -4.26 -4.30
C ASN A 69 -1.08 -4.36 -5.67
N GLY A 70 -0.23 -5.35 -5.87
CA GLY A 70 0.55 -5.47 -7.10
C GLY A 70 1.23 -6.82 -7.24
N GLU A 71 1.97 -6.94 -8.33
CA GLU A 71 2.88 -8.03 -8.63
C GLU A 71 4.11 -7.46 -9.31
N ILE A 72 5.28 -7.70 -8.69
CA ILE A 72 6.58 -7.19 -9.17
C ILE A 72 7.28 -8.33 -9.89
N TYR A 73 7.24 -8.33 -11.21
CA TYR A 73 7.70 -9.46 -12.04
C TYR A 73 9.22 -9.65 -11.97
N ASN A 74 9.98 -8.57 -11.86
CA ASN A 74 11.44 -8.60 -11.76
C ASN A 74 11.97 -8.64 -10.31
N PHE A 75 11.15 -9.04 -9.33
CA PHE A 75 11.54 -8.99 -7.90
C PHE A 75 12.77 -9.84 -7.56
N LEU A 76 13.03 -10.94 -8.27
CA LEU A 76 14.22 -11.77 -8.04
C LEU A 76 15.51 -11.02 -8.40
N GLU A 77 15.51 -10.28 -9.51
CA GLU A 77 16.63 -9.45 -9.94
C GLU A 77 16.86 -8.30 -8.94
N LEU A 78 15.78 -7.69 -8.46
CA LEU A 78 15.83 -6.62 -7.47
C LEU A 78 16.32 -7.13 -6.11
N ARG A 79 15.95 -8.33 -5.69
CA ARG A 79 16.50 -8.99 -4.49
C ARG A 79 17.99 -9.25 -4.63
N GLU A 80 18.42 -9.74 -5.78
CA GLU A 80 19.84 -9.97 -6.05
C GLU A 80 20.66 -8.68 -5.99
N LEU A 81 20.13 -7.58 -6.54
CA LEU A 81 20.73 -6.24 -6.46
C LEU A 81 20.89 -5.72 -5.02
N LEU A 82 19.99 -6.13 -4.13
CA LEU A 82 19.90 -5.63 -2.76
C LEU A 82 20.51 -6.59 -1.70
N LYS A 83 20.91 -7.79 -2.07
CA LYS A 83 21.23 -8.89 -1.13
C LYS A 83 22.34 -8.60 -0.13
N ASP A 84 23.31 -7.76 -0.51
CA ASP A 84 24.46 -7.43 0.35
C ASP A 84 24.12 -6.39 1.43
N GLU A 85 23.05 -5.62 1.22
CA GLU A 85 22.63 -4.54 2.09
C GLU A 85 21.34 -4.88 2.86
N PHE A 86 20.47 -5.75 2.29
CA PHE A 86 19.15 -6.01 2.84
C PHE A 86 18.87 -7.50 3.02
N LYS A 87 18.38 -7.84 4.20
CA LYS A 87 17.92 -9.19 4.51
C LYS A 87 16.40 -9.26 4.41
N PHE A 88 15.91 -9.95 3.40
CA PHE A 88 14.48 -10.21 3.21
C PHE A 88 13.95 -11.21 4.25
N LYS A 89 12.72 -10.99 4.71
CA LYS A 89 12.07 -11.78 5.76
C LYS A 89 10.96 -12.68 5.21
N SER A 90 10.44 -12.34 4.04
CA SER A 90 9.33 -13.05 3.38
C SER A 90 9.72 -13.47 1.96
N GLU A 91 8.87 -14.24 1.33
CA GLU A 91 8.97 -14.56 -0.10
C GLU A 91 8.08 -13.65 -0.95
N SER A 92 7.48 -12.61 -0.36
CA SER A 92 6.67 -11.66 -1.10
C SER A 92 7.51 -10.81 -2.04
N ASP A 93 7.07 -10.69 -3.27
CA ASP A 93 7.65 -9.82 -4.29
C ASP A 93 7.65 -8.34 -3.87
N CYS A 94 6.58 -7.88 -3.23
CA CYS A 94 6.43 -6.50 -2.77
C CYS A 94 7.40 -6.10 -1.64
N GLU A 95 8.06 -7.04 -0.97
CA GLU A 95 9.02 -6.72 0.10
C GLU A 95 10.25 -5.94 -0.41
N VAL A 96 10.54 -5.98 -1.70
CA VAL A 96 11.66 -5.23 -2.30
C VAL A 96 11.45 -3.71 -2.31
N LEU A 97 10.20 -3.24 -2.19
CA LEU A 97 9.86 -1.85 -2.42
C LEU A 97 10.45 -0.89 -1.38
N ILE A 98 10.39 -1.20 -0.07
CA ILE A 98 10.99 -0.33 0.95
C ILE A 98 12.52 -0.26 0.78
N PRO A 99 13.26 -1.38 0.63
CA PRO A 99 14.70 -1.33 0.37
C PRO A 99 15.09 -0.55 -0.90
N LEU A 100 14.32 -0.67 -1.97
CA LEU A 100 14.56 0.11 -3.19
C LEU A 100 14.36 1.61 -2.95
N TYR A 101 13.28 1.96 -2.23
CA TYR A 101 13.02 3.35 -1.84
C TYR A 101 14.17 3.92 -1.00
N GLU A 102 14.62 3.19 0.02
CA GLU A 102 15.74 3.61 0.88
C GLU A 102 17.02 3.85 0.10
N LYS A 103 17.29 3.03 -0.90
CA LYS A 103 18.54 3.12 -1.68
C LYS A 103 18.50 4.13 -2.82
N PHE A 104 17.37 4.28 -3.50
CA PHE A 104 17.28 5.02 -4.76
C PHE A 104 16.28 6.17 -4.74
N GLY A 105 15.45 6.26 -3.71
CA GLY A 105 14.33 7.22 -3.64
C GLY A 105 13.11 6.76 -4.46
N PHE A 106 11.98 7.42 -4.22
CA PHE A 106 10.67 6.97 -4.69
C PHE A 106 10.54 6.91 -6.22
N GLU A 107 10.96 7.98 -6.92
CA GLU A 107 10.83 8.06 -8.37
C GLU A 107 11.69 7.04 -9.11
N ILE A 108 12.93 6.81 -8.61
CA ILE A 108 13.84 5.84 -9.23
C ILE A 108 13.33 4.43 -8.94
N MET A 109 12.90 4.15 -7.71
CA MET A 109 12.26 2.87 -7.37
C MET A 109 11.15 2.54 -8.38
N LEU A 110 10.20 3.46 -8.61
CA LEU A 110 9.09 3.19 -9.53
C LEU A 110 9.56 2.88 -10.97
N LYS A 111 10.61 3.56 -11.45
CA LYS A 111 11.18 3.33 -12.79
C LYS A 111 11.93 2.00 -12.93
N MET A 112 12.35 1.40 -11.81
CA MET A 112 13.03 0.10 -11.81
C MET A 112 12.07 -1.10 -11.85
N LEU A 113 10.77 -0.87 -11.63
CA LEU A 113 9.78 -1.94 -11.55
C LEU A 113 9.30 -2.39 -12.93
N ASP A 114 9.43 -3.68 -13.21
CA ASP A 114 8.57 -4.37 -14.17
C ASP A 114 7.40 -4.97 -13.39
N ALA A 115 6.26 -4.25 -13.39
CA ALA A 115 5.20 -4.53 -12.42
C ALA A 115 3.84 -3.97 -12.83
N GLU A 116 2.80 -4.57 -12.27
CA GLU A 116 1.48 -3.95 -12.13
C GLU A 116 1.21 -3.67 -10.64
N PHE A 117 0.96 -2.43 -10.28
CA PHE A 117 0.86 -2.05 -8.86
C PHE A 117 0.00 -0.82 -8.59
N ALA A 118 -0.50 -0.77 -7.38
CA ALA A 118 -1.00 0.42 -6.69
C ALA A 118 -0.46 0.37 -5.26
N LEU A 119 0.28 1.38 -4.84
CA LEU A 119 0.96 1.39 -3.54
C LEU A 119 0.84 2.73 -2.82
N VAL A 120 0.94 2.67 -1.49
CA VAL A 120 1.13 3.82 -0.61
C VAL A 120 2.31 3.53 0.31
N LEU A 121 3.24 4.47 0.40
CA LEU A 121 4.41 4.44 1.25
C LEU A 121 4.40 5.65 2.17
N PHE A 122 4.66 5.43 3.44
CA PHE A 122 4.91 6.47 4.44
C PHE A 122 6.36 6.39 4.90
N ASP A 123 7.03 7.52 4.96
CA ASP A 123 8.35 7.67 5.54
C ASP A 123 8.26 8.41 6.88
N GLY A 124 8.53 7.70 7.96
CA GLY A 124 8.47 8.25 9.32
C GLY A 124 9.60 9.24 9.64
N GLU A 125 10.69 9.26 8.86
CA GLU A 125 11.78 10.23 9.05
C GLU A 125 11.40 11.61 8.50
N THR A 126 10.73 11.64 7.34
CA THR A 126 10.32 12.89 6.68
C THR A 126 8.87 13.27 6.99
N GLY A 127 8.05 12.31 7.40
CA GLY A 127 6.60 12.45 7.56
C GLY A 127 5.85 12.47 6.23
N GLU A 128 6.51 12.14 5.12
CA GLU A 128 5.92 12.15 3.79
C GLU A 128 5.08 10.92 3.51
N ILE A 129 3.98 11.13 2.78
CA ILE A 129 3.14 10.08 2.21
C ILE A 129 3.31 10.12 0.70
N MET A 130 3.77 9.03 0.13
CA MET A 130 3.96 8.85 -1.29
C MET A 130 3.00 7.80 -1.81
N ALA A 131 2.43 8.02 -2.99
CA ALA A 131 1.53 7.08 -3.63
C ALA A 131 1.95 6.90 -5.10
N GLY A 132 1.84 5.68 -5.60
CA GLY A 132 2.19 5.35 -6.97
C GLY A 132 1.28 4.28 -7.56
N ARG A 133 1.10 4.35 -8.88
CA ARG A 133 0.33 3.39 -9.65
C ARG A 133 1.07 3.04 -10.93
N ASP A 134 0.92 1.82 -11.42
CA ASP A 134 1.56 1.38 -12.65
C ASP A 134 1.17 2.27 -13.87
N PRO A 135 2.07 2.39 -14.89
CA PRO A 135 1.88 3.32 -16.00
C PRO A 135 0.63 3.09 -16.84
N ILE A 136 0.07 1.88 -16.81
CA ILE A 136 -1.15 1.52 -17.56
C ILE A 136 -2.39 1.67 -16.66
N GLY A 137 -2.21 1.61 -15.33
CA GLY A 137 -3.28 1.60 -14.35
C GLY A 137 -4.02 0.26 -14.26
N ILE A 138 -3.29 -0.85 -14.41
CA ILE A 138 -3.82 -2.21 -14.30
C ILE A 138 -4.40 -2.44 -12.91
N ARG A 139 -3.64 -2.04 -11.87
CA ARG A 139 -4.17 -2.11 -10.51
C ARG A 139 -5.00 -0.87 -10.20
N PRO A 140 -6.25 -1.05 -9.74
CA PRO A 140 -7.10 0.09 -9.43
C PRO A 140 -6.64 0.81 -8.17
N MET A 141 -6.74 2.13 -8.18
CA MET A 141 -6.51 2.99 -7.03
C MET A 141 -7.36 4.24 -7.12
N PHE A 142 -7.91 4.64 -5.96
CA PHE A 142 -8.71 5.83 -5.77
C PHE A 142 -8.15 6.63 -4.61
N TYR A 143 -8.39 7.94 -4.59
CA TYR A 143 -8.04 8.81 -3.49
C TYR A 143 -9.18 9.78 -3.17
N GLY A 144 -9.14 10.31 -1.97
CA GLY A 144 -10.09 11.30 -1.49
C GLY A 144 -9.55 12.00 -0.25
N TYR A 145 -10.32 12.94 0.25
CA TYR A 145 -9.99 13.66 1.48
C TYR A 145 -11.06 13.40 2.52
N ASP A 146 -10.60 13.08 3.74
CA ASP A 146 -11.51 12.90 4.87
C ASP A 146 -12.21 14.21 5.21
N LYS A 147 -13.53 14.17 5.28
CA LYS A 147 -14.40 15.34 5.45
C LYS A 147 -14.27 16.03 6.82
N GLU A 148 -13.84 15.31 7.84
CA GLU A 148 -13.72 15.85 9.20
C GLU A 148 -12.32 16.41 9.46
N THR A 149 -11.28 15.75 8.94
CA THR A 149 -9.89 16.06 9.25
C THR A 149 -9.12 16.69 8.09
N GLY A 150 -9.65 16.62 6.86
CA GLY A 150 -8.95 17.01 5.64
C GLY A 150 -7.75 16.11 5.31
N GLY A 151 -7.59 14.97 5.99
CA GLY A 151 -6.54 14.02 5.73
C GLY A 151 -6.74 13.30 4.40
N ILE A 152 -5.63 13.05 3.66
CA ILE A 152 -5.69 12.27 2.42
C ILE A 152 -5.93 10.78 2.73
N ALA A 153 -6.70 10.13 1.86
CA ALA A 153 -6.97 8.70 1.93
C ALA A 153 -6.83 8.06 0.55
N PHE A 154 -6.45 6.78 0.54
CA PHE A 154 -6.30 5.97 -0.66
C PHE A 154 -7.00 4.62 -0.49
N SER A 155 -7.55 4.07 -1.57
CA SER A 155 -8.13 2.73 -1.56
C SER A 155 -8.04 2.07 -2.93
N SER A 156 -8.04 0.75 -2.92
CA SER A 156 -8.12 -0.06 -4.15
C SER A 156 -9.44 0.09 -4.89
N GLU A 157 -10.53 0.48 -4.21
CA GLU A 157 -11.85 0.69 -4.82
C GLU A 157 -12.53 1.94 -4.24
N ALA A 158 -13.29 2.68 -5.05
CA ALA A 158 -13.96 3.91 -4.61
C ALA A 158 -14.84 3.70 -3.37
N LYS A 159 -15.55 2.56 -3.29
CA LYS A 159 -16.40 2.24 -2.13
C LYS A 159 -15.64 2.03 -0.81
N GLY A 160 -14.32 1.90 -0.88
CA GLY A 160 -13.45 1.90 0.30
C GLY A 160 -13.18 3.30 0.88
N LEU A 161 -13.72 4.37 0.29
CA LEU A 161 -13.54 5.75 0.74
C LEU A 161 -14.85 6.49 1.02
N ILE A 162 -15.97 6.11 0.41
CA ILE A 162 -17.22 6.88 0.40
C ILE A 162 -17.87 7.09 1.78
N GLU A 163 -17.50 6.31 2.78
CA GLU A 163 -18.08 6.46 4.12
C GLU A 163 -17.49 7.67 4.87
N PHE A 164 -16.25 8.06 4.54
CA PHE A 164 -15.54 9.12 5.27
C PHE A 164 -14.93 10.21 4.38
N CYS A 165 -14.90 10.04 3.06
CA CYS A 165 -14.51 11.08 2.10
C CYS A 165 -15.75 11.71 1.45
N ASP A 166 -15.74 13.03 1.25
CA ASP A 166 -16.82 13.74 0.54
C ASP A 166 -16.72 13.55 -0.97
N GLU A 167 -15.50 13.58 -1.49
CA GLU A 167 -15.22 13.38 -2.91
C GLU A 167 -14.17 12.28 -3.09
N VAL A 168 -14.39 11.45 -4.09
CA VAL A 168 -13.51 10.32 -4.40
C VAL A 168 -13.14 10.37 -5.88
N PHE A 169 -11.85 10.36 -6.15
CA PHE A 169 -11.28 10.47 -7.49
C PHE A 169 -10.49 9.21 -7.85
N PRO A 170 -10.47 8.80 -9.14
CA PRO A 170 -9.52 7.79 -9.60
C PRO A 170 -8.10 8.36 -9.52
N PHE A 171 -7.16 7.57 -8.99
CA PHE A 171 -5.75 7.93 -9.02
C PHE A 171 -5.22 7.72 -10.45
N PRO A 172 -4.59 8.73 -11.07
CA PRO A 172 -4.12 8.60 -12.45
C PRO A 172 -3.05 7.51 -12.58
N PRO A 173 -2.95 6.83 -13.74
CA PRO A 173 -1.81 5.97 -14.05
C PRO A 173 -0.55 6.81 -14.33
N GLY A 174 0.64 6.24 -14.08
CA GLY A 174 1.96 6.84 -14.37
C GLY A 174 2.65 7.46 -13.20
#